data_8295ffbae3ca95827fe4553d69284f0f
#
_entry.id   8295ffbae3ca95827fe4553d69284f0f
#
_cell.length_a   1.000
_cell.length_b   1.000
_cell.length_c   1.000
_cell.angle_alpha   90.00
_cell.angle_beta   90.00
_cell.angle_gamma   90.00
#
_symmetry.space_group_name_H-M   'P 1'
#
loop_
_entity.id
_entity.type
_entity.pdbx_description
1 polymer ?
#
loop_
_entity_poly.entity_id
_entity_poly.type
_entity_poly.pdbx_seq_one_letter_code
_entity_poly.pdbx_strand_id
1 'polypeptide(L)'
;MKKINILVAALAALLISGSAAAQNMYVSTNLLDYFNLGTINGEFGLNPLPKWSFYARGRYNPFTFNIDGQKQNRVAGLSLGAKYWFWYTNSGWFLNSHIGGSLYNTGGLFDEYAYEGVAYAVSFGGGYSLMLNERWNLDFGLGMQGGHTSFIKYACPKCGKVLGEGKKVFVAPSNMLVQLSLIL
;
A
#
# COMPACT_ATOMS: atom_id res chain seq x y z
N MET A 1 -13.40 14.94 -20.02
CA MET A 1 -12.57 14.06 -20.86
C MET A 1 -11.22 14.68 -21.26
N LYS A 2 -11.12 15.93 -21.77
CA LYS A 2 -9.83 16.54 -22.19
C LYS A 2 -8.78 16.63 -21.05
N LYS A 3 -9.16 16.90 -19.82
CA LYS A 3 -8.22 17.03 -18.68
C LYS A 3 -7.58 15.70 -18.26
N ILE A 4 -8.31 14.57 -18.39
CA ILE A 4 -7.79 13.24 -18.09
C ILE A 4 -6.74 12.84 -19.13
N ASN A 5 -6.98 13.15 -20.41
CA ASN A 5 -6.02 12.84 -21.47
C ASN A 5 -4.71 13.63 -21.35
N ILE A 6 -4.77 14.88 -20.83
CA ILE A 6 -3.57 15.69 -20.54
C ILE A 6 -2.77 15.09 -19.40
N LEU A 7 -3.43 14.60 -18.34
CA LEU A 7 -2.77 13.97 -17.20
C LEU A 7 -2.09 12.65 -17.62
N VAL A 8 -2.77 11.83 -18.41
CA VAL A 8 -2.23 10.58 -18.96
C VAL A 8 -1.06 10.86 -19.93
N ALA A 9 -1.18 11.89 -20.78
CA ALA A 9 -0.12 12.28 -21.69
C ALA A 9 1.11 12.86 -20.95
N ALA A 10 0.90 13.65 -19.88
CA ALA A 10 1.98 14.16 -19.04
C ALA A 10 2.68 13.03 -18.26
N LEU A 11 1.92 12.04 -17.76
CA LEU A 11 2.47 10.85 -17.12
C LEU A 11 3.26 9.99 -18.10
N ALA A 12 2.75 9.81 -19.32
CA ALA A 12 3.45 9.11 -20.40
C ALA A 12 4.73 9.85 -20.86
N ALA A 13 4.68 11.18 -20.94
CA ALA A 13 5.86 11.99 -21.30
C ALA A 13 6.95 11.95 -20.23
N LEU A 14 6.59 11.89 -18.94
CA LEU A 14 7.54 11.66 -17.83
C LEU A 14 8.21 10.29 -17.90
N LEU A 15 7.52 9.27 -18.43
CA LEU A 15 8.07 7.92 -18.60
C LEU A 15 9.02 7.79 -19.81
N ILE A 16 8.95 8.71 -20.78
CA ILE A 16 9.73 8.62 -22.05
C ILE A 16 11.03 9.46 -22.00
N SER A 17 11.14 10.45 -21.09
CA SER A 17 12.23 11.43 -21.11
C SER A 17 13.54 11.04 -20.41
N GLY A 18 13.78 9.75 -20.10
CA GLY A 18 14.88 9.39 -19.23
C GLY A 18 15.73 8.19 -19.59
N SER A 19 16.47 8.21 -20.70
CA SER A 19 17.44 7.13 -20.98
C SER A 19 18.71 7.12 -20.10
N ALA A 20 18.97 8.20 -19.32
CA ALA A 20 20.05 8.24 -18.32
C ALA A 20 19.55 8.27 -16.87
N ALA A 21 18.26 8.56 -16.65
CA ALA A 21 17.62 8.54 -15.32
C ALA A 21 16.81 7.25 -15.06
N ALA A 22 16.73 6.36 -16.03
CA ALA A 22 15.84 5.20 -16.01
C ALA A 22 16.18 4.19 -14.89
N GLN A 23 17.44 4.04 -14.52
CA GLN A 23 17.85 3.16 -13.40
C GLN A 23 17.51 3.72 -12.00
N ASN A 24 17.00 4.95 -11.93
CA ASN A 24 16.68 5.63 -10.69
C ASN A 24 15.20 5.57 -10.31
N MET A 25 14.39 4.83 -11.04
CA MET A 25 12.95 4.69 -10.79
C MET A 25 12.53 3.23 -10.80
N TYR A 26 11.46 2.93 -10.04
CA TYR A 26 10.83 1.62 -10.10
C TYR A 26 9.32 1.73 -9.89
N VAL A 27 8.61 0.75 -10.44
CA VAL A 27 7.17 0.53 -10.18
C VAL A 27 7.01 -0.86 -9.60
N SER A 28 6.18 -1.00 -8.59
CA SER A 28 5.98 -2.30 -7.96
C SER A 28 4.56 -2.52 -7.48
N THR A 29 4.24 -3.79 -7.26
CA THR A 29 2.98 -4.23 -6.70
C THR A 29 3.20 -5.32 -5.66
N ASN A 30 2.48 -5.25 -4.54
CA ASN A 30 2.52 -6.26 -3.49
C ASN A 30 1.52 -7.36 -3.79
N LEU A 31 2.00 -8.56 -4.02
CA LEU A 31 1.17 -9.72 -4.38
C LEU A 31 0.27 -10.16 -3.23
N LEU A 32 0.70 -9.98 -1.97
CA LEU A 32 -0.10 -10.36 -0.80
C LEU A 32 -1.37 -9.50 -0.64
N ASP A 33 -1.36 -8.26 -1.11
CA ASP A 33 -2.54 -7.40 -1.05
C ASP A 33 -3.69 -7.93 -1.91
N TYR A 34 -3.42 -8.65 -2.99
CA TYR A 34 -4.45 -9.27 -3.82
C TYR A 34 -5.20 -10.40 -3.11
N PHE A 35 -4.53 -11.12 -2.19
CA PHE A 35 -5.21 -12.12 -1.34
C PHE A 35 -6.09 -11.49 -0.26
N ASN A 36 -5.90 -10.19 0.04
CA ASN A 36 -6.76 -9.46 0.95
C ASN A 36 -8.00 -8.94 0.20
N LEU A 37 -8.91 -9.86 -0.15
CA LEU A 37 -10.16 -9.60 -0.87
C LEU A 37 -9.96 -8.77 -2.15
N GLY A 38 -8.89 -9.03 -2.90
CA GLY A 38 -8.64 -8.37 -4.18
C GLY A 38 -8.18 -6.92 -4.07
N THR A 39 -7.49 -6.53 -2.99
CA THR A 39 -6.98 -5.16 -2.84
C THR A 39 -5.97 -4.82 -3.93
N ILE A 40 -6.34 -3.90 -4.80
CA ILE A 40 -5.48 -3.35 -5.84
C ILE A 40 -4.46 -2.43 -5.18
N ASN A 41 -3.20 -2.53 -5.57
CA ASN A 41 -2.13 -1.71 -5.03
C ASN A 41 -1.06 -1.41 -6.06
N GLY A 42 -0.33 -0.33 -5.84
CA GLY A 42 0.81 0.04 -6.64
C GLY A 42 1.74 0.97 -5.85
N GLU A 43 3.01 0.83 -6.11
CA GLU A 43 4.07 1.66 -5.54
C GLU A 43 4.92 2.22 -6.67
N PHE A 44 5.19 3.51 -6.61
CA PHE A 44 6.14 4.20 -7.46
C PHE A 44 7.28 4.71 -6.61
N GLY A 45 8.51 4.39 -6.97
CA GLY A 45 9.70 4.77 -6.23
C GLY A 45 10.78 5.42 -7.06
N LEU A 46 11.56 6.28 -6.40
CA LEU A 46 12.71 7.00 -6.92
C LEU A 46 13.94 6.63 -6.11
N ASN A 47 15.07 6.42 -6.78
CA ASN A 47 16.37 6.09 -6.19
C ASN A 47 17.35 7.26 -6.39
N PRO A 48 17.18 8.42 -5.73
CA PRO A 48 18.04 9.59 -5.96
C PRO A 48 19.45 9.43 -5.40
N LEU A 49 19.67 8.47 -4.53
CA LEU A 49 20.95 8.19 -3.88
C LEU A 49 21.26 6.69 -3.93
N PRO A 50 22.53 6.27 -3.92
CA PRO A 50 22.91 4.86 -4.07
C PRO A 50 22.35 3.88 -3.02
N LYS A 51 21.92 4.40 -1.85
CA LYS A 51 21.41 3.60 -0.74
C LYS A 51 20.00 4.03 -0.27
N TRP A 52 19.36 4.96 -0.97
CA TRP A 52 18.06 5.47 -0.56
C TRP A 52 17.06 5.43 -1.70
N SER A 53 15.90 4.87 -1.42
CA SER A 53 14.71 4.96 -2.27
C SER A 53 13.62 5.70 -1.52
N PHE A 54 12.91 6.58 -2.21
CA PHE A 54 11.68 7.20 -1.71
C PHE A 54 10.51 6.72 -2.55
N TYR A 55 9.39 6.45 -1.91
CA TYR A 55 8.25 5.89 -2.64
C TYR A 55 6.91 6.46 -2.20
N ALA A 56 5.96 6.42 -3.12
CA ALA A 56 4.54 6.61 -2.85
C ALA A 56 3.80 5.32 -3.18
N ARG A 57 2.94 4.86 -2.28
CA ARG A 57 2.13 3.64 -2.42
C ARG A 57 0.67 3.96 -2.29
N GLY A 58 -0.12 3.53 -3.27
CA GLY A 58 -1.57 3.56 -3.25
C GLY A 58 -2.16 2.17 -3.03
N ARG A 59 -3.28 2.10 -2.30
CA ARG A 59 -4.08 0.87 -2.09
C ARG A 59 -5.54 1.20 -2.28
N TYR A 60 -6.26 0.35 -3.02
CA TYR A 60 -7.68 0.53 -3.27
C TYR A 60 -8.41 -0.81 -3.33
N ASN A 61 -9.42 -0.94 -2.51
CA ASN A 61 -10.32 -2.09 -2.53
C ASN A 61 -11.77 -1.61 -2.48
N PRO A 62 -12.50 -1.64 -3.59
CA PRO A 62 -13.92 -1.27 -3.65
C PRO A 62 -14.85 -2.45 -3.40
N PHE A 63 -14.34 -3.68 -3.29
CA PHE A 63 -15.13 -4.89 -3.40
C PHE A 63 -15.91 -5.21 -2.13
N THR A 64 -17.10 -5.78 -2.35
CA THR A 64 -17.99 -6.32 -1.32
C THR A 64 -18.46 -7.70 -1.79
N PHE A 65 -18.33 -8.70 -0.96
CA PHE A 65 -18.67 -10.09 -1.28
C PHE A 65 -19.90 -10.54 -0.48
N ASN A 66 -20.87 -11.16 -1.17
CA ASN A 66 -22.07 -11.74 -0.56
C ASN A 66 -21.88 -13.25 -0.31
N ILE A 67 -20.86 -13.61 0.48
CA ILE A 67 -20.56 -14.99 0.86
C ILE A 67 -20.85 -15.10 2.37
N ASP A 68 -21.75 -16.00 2.77
CA ASP A 68 -22.14 -16.25 4.16
C ASP A 68 -22.45 -14.97 4.97
N GLY A 69 -23.29 -14.11 4.41
CA GLY A 69 -23.46 -12.73 4.84
C GLY A 69 -22.63 -11.77 3.98
N GLN A 70 -22.72 -10.49 4.28
CA GLN A 70 -21.93 -9.51 3.53
C GLN A 70 -20.54 -9.38 4.17
N LYS A 71 -19.52 -9.77 3.41
CA LYS A 71 -18.10 -9.58 3.78
C LYS A 71 -17.52 -8.44 2.96
N GLN A 72 -16.92 -7.47 3.61
CA GLN A 72 -16.29 -6.33 2.95
C GLN A 72 -15.01 -5.91 3.65
N ASN A 73 -14.03 -5.51 2.84
CA ASN A 73 -12.82 -4.85 3.31
C ASN A 73 -12.46 -3.72 2.34
N ARG A 74 -13.39 -2.76 2.26
CA ARG A 74 -13.19 -1.60 1.38
C ARG A 74 -12.16 -0.70 1.99
N VAL A 75 -11.15 -0.35 1.21
CA VAL A 75 -10.06 0.52 1.64
C VAL A 75 -9.62 1.44 0.50
N ALA A 76 -9.33 2.69 0.84
CA ALA A 76 -8.63 3.63 -0.02
C ALA A 76 -7.52 4.26 0.81
N GLY A 77 -6.27 4.02 0.46
CA GLY A 77 -5.13 4.46 1.25
C GLY A 77 -3.97 4.96 0.40
N LEU A 78 -3.25 5.91 0.97
CA LEU A 78 -2.02 6.45 0.41
C LEU A 78 -0.96 6.49 1.49
N SER A 79 0.27 6.12 1.14
CA SER A 79 1.43 6.22 2.02
C SER A 79 2.65 6.73 1.26
N LEU A 80 3.51 7.43 2.00
CA LEU A 80 4.80 7.90 1.54
C LEU A 80 5.88 7.30 2.42
N GLY A 81 6.96 6.83 1.83
CA GLY A 81 7.99 6.15 2.58
C GLY A 81 9.38 6.24 1.98
N ALA A 82 10.31 5.68 2.73
CA ALA A 82 11.70 5.54 2.34
C ALA A 82 12.20 4.12 2.61
N LYS A 83 13.07 3.63 1.75
CA LYS A 83 13.86 2.40 1.94
C LYS A 83 15.33 2.77 2.05
N TYR A 84 16.01 2.23 3.06
CA TYR A 84 17.46 2.28 3.20
C TYR A 84 18.04 0.92 2.85
N TRP A 85 18.95 0.88 1.89
CA TRP A 85 19.60 -0.31 1.39
C TRP A 85 20.99 -0.45 1.99
N PHE A 86 21.32 -1.62 2.49
CA PHE A 86 22.64 -1.85 3.09
C PHE A 86 23.76 -1.84 2.05
N TRP A 87 23.45 -2.25 0.83
CA TRP A 87 24.39 -2.28 -0.30
C TRP A 87 24.05 -1.18 -1.32
N TYR A 88 23.30 -1.50 -2.34
CA TYR A 88 22.82 -0.59 -3.38
C TYR A 88 21.29 -0.66 -3.47
N THR A 89 20.70 0.36 -4.03
CA THR A 89 19.26 0.40 -4.30
C THR A 89 18.83 -0.81 -5.11
N ASN A 90 17.67 -1.35 -4.75
CA ASN A 90 17.05 -2.53 -5.35
C ASN A 90 17.89 -3.83 -5.21
N SER A 91 18.79 -3.94 -4.22
CA SER A 91 19.65 -5.12 -4.03
C SER A 91 19.84 -5.48 -2.56
N GLY A 92 19.56 -6.74 -2.21
CA GLY A 92 19.85 -7.31 -0.89
C GLY A 92 18.97 -6.79 0.24
N TRP A 93 19.53 -6.67 1.42
CA TRP A 93 18.81 -6.25 2.62
C TRP A 93 18.44 -4.78 2.61
N PHE A 94 17.24 -4.46 3.09
CA PHE A 94 16.77 -3.09 3.26
C PHE A 94 15.96 -2.92 4.55
N LEU A 95 15.97 -1.70 5.07
CA LEU A 95 15.00 -1.21 6.04
C LEU A 95 14.01 -0.31 5.31
N ASN A 96 12.77 -0.32 5.73
CA ASN A 96 11.76 0.58 5.19
C ASN A 96 10.96 1.24 6.31
N SER A 97 10.55 2.47 6.05
CA SER A 97 9.59 3.19 6.88
C SER A 97 8.61 3.94 5.99
N HIS A 98 7.37 4.07 6.46
CA HIS A 98 6.40 4.92 5.78
C HIS A 98 5.39 5.51 6.75
N ILE A 99 4.81 6.62 6.35
CA ILE A 99 3.65 7.23 6.98
C ILE A 99 2.50 7.18 5.98
N GLY A 100 1.29 7.00 6.46
CA GLY A 100 0.14 6.95 5.56
C GLY A 100 -1.18 7.13 6.26
N GLY A 101 -2.20 7.34 5.44
CA GLY A 101 -3.58 7.40 5.85
C GLY A 101 -4.46 6.52 4.97
N SER A 102 -5.52 6.01 5.54
CA SER A 102 -6.51 5.21 4.82
C SER A 102 -7.92 5.48 5.31
N LEU A 103 -8.83 5.50 4.37
CA LEU A 103 -10.27 5.36 4.61
C LEU A 103 -10.59 3.88 4.52
N TYR A 104 -11.35 3.36 5.46
CA TYR A 104 -11.73 1.95 5.44
C TYR A 104 -13.19 1.76 5.82
N ASN A 105 -13.78 0.69 5.27
CA ASN A 105 -15.08 0.20 5.67
C ASN A 105 -15.02 -1.33 5.63
N THR A 106 -14.84 -1.92 6.81
CA THR A 106 -14.66 -3.36 7.00
C THR A 106 -15.81 -3.95 7.78
N GLY A 107 -16.27 -5.14 7.38
CA GLY A 107 -17.36 -5.81 8.11
C GLY A 107 -17.54 -7.26 7.69
N GLY A 108 -18.07 -8.06 8.60
CA GLY A 108 -18.38 -9.47 8.38
C GLY A 108 -17.16 -10.38 8.20
N LEU A 109 -15.95 -9.92 8.53
CA LEU A 109 -14.72 -10.71 8.38
C LEU A 109 -14.35 -11.46 9.65
N PHE A 110 -14.40 -10.78 10.80
CA PHE A 110 -14.00 -11.33 12.10
C PHE A 110 -15.16 -11.36 13.09
N ASP A 111 -16.11 -10.45 12.92
CA ASP A 111 -17.33 -10.34 13.70
C ASP A 111 -18.51 -9.92 12.80
N GLU A 112 -19.71 -9.89 13.36
CA GLU A 112 -20.94 -9.50 12.64
C GLU A 112 -21.04 -7.99 12.42
N TYR A 113 -20.18 -7.21 13.06
CA TYR A 113 -20.20 -5.75 13.01
C TYR A 113 -19.48 -5.20 11.76
N ALA A 114 -19.81 -3.96 11.44
CA ALA A 114 -19.05 -3.21 10.46
C ALA A 114 -18.43 -1.96 11.08
N TYR A 115 -17.26 -1.62 10.61
CA TYR A 115 -16.48 -0.46 11.06
C TYR A 115 -16.10 0.38 9.85
N GLU A 116 -16.49 1.63 9.90
CA GLU A 116 -16.13 2.63 8.90
C GLU A 116 -15.33 3.73 9.55
N GLY A 117 -14.20 4.12 8.97
CA GLY A 117 -13.38 5.11 9.61
C GLY A 117 -12.17 5.55 8.81
N VAL A 118 -11.34 6.30 9.52
CA VAL A 118 -10.07 6.83 9.02
C VAL A 118 -8.96 6.34 9.93
N ALA A 119 -7.88 5.86 9.35
CA ALA A 119 -6.68 5.46 10.07
C ALA A 119 -5.45 6.21 9.55
N TYR A 120 -4.59 6.61 10.48
CA TYR A 120 -3.26 7.15 10.20
C TYR A 120 -2.24 6.28 10.92
N ALA A 121 -1.16 5.93 10.24
CA ALA A 121 -0.15 5.07 10.81
C ALA A 121 1.27 5.45 10.37
N VAL A 122 2.22 5.13 11.20
CA VAL A 122 3.64 5.07 10.90
C VAL A 122 4.05 3.61 10.94
N SER A 123 4.81 3.19 9.96
CA SER A 123 5.28 1.83 9.83
C SER A 123 6.80 1.77 9.74
N PHE A 124 7.36 0.72 10.31
CA PHE A 124 8.77 0.41 10.24
C PHE A 124 8.96 -1.09 10.02
N GLY A 125 9.89 -1.44 9.14
CA GLY A 125 10.16 -2.84 8.82
C GLY A 125 11.47 -3.02 8.08
N GLY A 126 11.70 -4.25 7.65
CA GLY A 126 12.85 -4.61 6.85
C GLY A 126 12.53 -5.77 5.92
N GLY A 127 13.43 -6.01 5.00
CA GLY A 127 13.24 -7.06 4.02
C GLY A 127 14.49 -7.35 3.22
N TYR A 128 14.29 -8.21 2.24
CA TYR A 128 15.33 -8.62 1.31
C TYR A 128 14.81 -8.57 -0.12
N SER A 129 15.57 -7.97 -1.02
CA SER A 129 15.28 -7.90 -2.44
C SER A 129 16.13 -8.93 -3.20
N LEU A 130 15.43 -9.83 -3.87
CA LEU A 130 16.02 -10.83 -4.76
C LEU A 130 15.95 -10.32 -6.20
N MET A 131 17.08 -10.10 -6.81
CA MET A 131 17.18 -9.74 -8.23
C MET A 131 16.87 -10.99 -9.07
N LEU A 132 15.79 -10.94 -9.85
CA LEU A 132 15.42 -12.00 -10.79
C LEU A 132 16.16 -11.83 -12.12
N ASN A 133 16.27 -10.58 -12.57
CA ASN A 133 17.05 -10.17 -13.72
C ASN A 133 17.36 -8.66 -13.64
N GLU A 134 17.92 -8.06 -14.69
CA GLU A 134 18.31 -6.65 -14.73
C GLU A 134 17.16 -5.66 -14.47
N ARG A 135 15.91 -6.06 -14.70
CA ARG A 135 14.72 -5.19 -14.57
C ARG A 135 13.72 -5.65 -13.52
N TRP A 136 13.76 -6.91 -13.11
CA TRP A 136 12.75 -7.47 -12.21
C TRP A 136 13.34 -7.91 -10.89
N ASN A 137 12.76 -7.44 -9.81
CA ASN A 137 13.08 -7.85 -8.45
C ASN A 137 11.85 -8.43 -7.75
N LEU A 138 12.11 -9.34 -6.84
CA LEU A 138 11.13 -9.86 -5.90
C LEU A 138 11.58 -9.48 -4.49
N ASP A 139 10.79 -8.63 -3.83
CA ASP A 139 11.08 -8.11 -2.50
C ASP A 139 10.26 -8.86 -1.46
N PHE A 140 10.90 -9.35 -0.42
CA PHE A 140 10.27 -9.95 0.76
C PHE A 140 10.47 -9.02 1.94
N GLY A 141 9.42 -8.79 2.72
CA GLY A 141 9.54 -7.91 3.87
C GLY A 141 8.52 -8.17 4.95
N LEU A 142 8.89 -7.73 6.15
CA LEU A 142 8.05 -7.78 7.34
C LEU A 142 8.30 -6.54 8.20
N GLY A 143 7.27 -6.12 8.93
CA GLY A 143 7.39 -4.98 9.84
C GLY A 143 6.19 -4.82 10.74
N MET A 144 6.19 -3.72 11.47
CA MET A 144 5.13 -3.31 12.38
C MET A 144 4.67 -1.90 12.04
N GLN A 145 3.42 -1.62 12.33
CA GLN A 145 2.85 -0.28 12.25
C GLN A 145 2.15 0.09 13.55
N GLY A 146 2.25 1.36 13.91
CA GLY A 146 1.50 1.94 14.99
C GLY A 146 0.74 3.17 14.50
N GLY A 147 -0.47 3.35 14.99
CA GLY A 147 -1.28 4.45 14.51
C GLY A 147 -2.51 4.73 15.34
N HIS A 148 -3.28 5.66 14.83
CA HIS A 148 -4.55 6.09 15.40
C HIS A 148 -5.66 5.91 14.38
N THR A 149 -6.79 5.42 14.86
CA THR A 149 -8.01 5.30 14.05
C THR A 149 -9.20 5.95 14.75
N SER A 150 -10.06 6.59 13.96
CA SER A 150 -11.39 7.05 14.36
C SER A 150 -12.40 6.29 13.54
N PHE A 151 -13.40 5.71 14.18
CA PHE A 151 -14.35 4.83 13.51
C PHE A 151 -15.76 4.99 14.04
N ILE A 152 -16.71 4.65 13.18
CA ILE A 152 -18.12 4.44 13.49
C ILE A 152 -18.39 2.92 13.44
N LYS A 153 -19.03 2.39 14.46
CA LYS A 153 -19.42 0.98 14.54
C LYS A 153 -20.87 0.82 14.15
N TYR A 154 -21.13 -0.07 13.21
CA TYR A 154 -22.48 -0.45 12.77
C TYR A 154 -22.82 -1.87 13.23
N ALA A 155 -24.13 -2.10 13.46
CA ALA A 155 -24.64 -3.40 13.92
C ALA A 155 -24.41 -4.53 12.90
N CYS A 156 -24.39 -4.22 11.62
CA CYS A 156 -24.06 -5.16 10.56
C CYS A 156 -23.64 -4.39 9.28
N PRO A 157 -22.98 -5.02 8.30
CA PRO A 157 -22.56 -4.37 7.06
C PRO A 157 -23.71 -3.78 6.21
N LYS A 158 -24.94 -4.31 6.36
CA LYS A 158 -26.12 -3.89 5.56
C LYS A 158 -27.11 -3.01 6.32
N CYS A 159 -27.11 -3.02 7.66
CA CYS A 159 -28.25 -2.50 8.40
C CYS A 159 -28.18 -1.01 8.71
N GLY A 160 -27.09 -0.34 8.46
CA GLY A 160 -26.95 1.11 8.69
C GLY A 160 -27.18 1.59 10.13
N LYS A 161 -27.49 0.68 11.07
CA LYS A 161 -27.75 1.02 12.48
C LYS A 161 -26.44 1.30 13.18
N VAL A 162 -26.20 2.56 13.51
CA VAL A 162 -25.04 3.00 14.28
C VAL A 162 -25.16 2.50 15.72
N LEU A 163 -24.14 1.85 16.22
CA LEU A 163 -24.00 1.39 17.61
C LEU A 163 -23.17 2.34 18.46
N GLY A 164 -22.24 3.08 17.85
CA GLY A 164 -21.38 4.01 18.53
C GLY A 164 -20.22 4.49 17.67
N GLU A 165 -19.49 5.42 18.21
CA GLU A 165 -18.28 5.98 17.63
C GLU A 165 -17.11 5.76 18.57
N GLY A 166 -15.89 5.66 18.03
CA GLY A 166 -14.71 5.44 18.84
C GLY A 166 -13.44 5.95 18.21
N LYS A 167 -12.46 6.14 19.09
CA LYS A 167 -11.07 6.42 18.68
C LYS A 167 -10.17 5.40 19.36
N LYS A 168 -9.20 4.86 18.64
CA LYS A 168 -8.33 3.82 19.16
C LYS A 168 -6.90 4.01 18.62
N VAL A 169 -5.93 3.83 19.50
CA VAL A 169 -4.53 3.59 19.10
C VAL A 169 -4.38 2.11 18.82
N PHE A 170 -3.65 1.78 17.78
CA PHE A 170 -3.39 0.37 17.42
C PHE A 170 -1.92 0.14 17.10
N VAL A 171 -1.50 -1.09 17.32
CA VAL A 171 -0.24 -1.64 16.82
C VAL A 171 -0.59 -2.93 16.10
N ALA A 172 -0.07 -3.10 14.90
CA ALA A 172 -0.39 -4.26 14.06
C ALA A 172 0.82 -4.65 13.20
N PRO A 173 0.94 -5.90 12.77
CA PRO A 173 1.88 -6.29 11.72
C PRO A 173 1.66 -5.44 10.47
N SER A 174 2.74 -5.09 9.82
CA SER A 174 2.76 -4.27 8.61
C SER A 174 3.89 -4.72 7.70
N ASN A 175 3.94 -4.16 6.50
CA ASN A 175 5.02 -4.46 5.56
C ASN A 175 5.19 -5.96 5.28
N MET A 176 4.11 -6.73 5.39
CA MET A 176 4.10 -8.09 4.85
C MET A 176 4.16 -7.94 3.32
N LEU A 177 5.36 -8.02 2.78
CA LEU A 177 5.64 -7.80 1.37
C LEU A 177 6.04 -9.11 0.71
N VAL A 178 5.36 -9.43 -0.35
CA VAL A 178 5.87 -10.22 -1.47
C VAL A 178 5.62 -9.33 -2.68
N GLN A 179 6.58 -8.48 -2.97
CA GLN A 179 6.42 -7.36 -3.89
C GLN A 179 7.22 -7.62 -5.16
N LEU A 180 6.55 -7.56 -6.30
CA LEU A 180 7.18 -7.62 -7.61
C LEU A 180 7.49 -6.20 -8.06
N SER A 181 8.76 -5.93 -8.36
CA SER A 181 9.28 -4.60 -8.72
C SER A 181 9.86 -4.62 -10.12
N LEU A 182 9.47 -3.66 -10.95
CA LEU A 182 10.04 -3.39 -12.27
C LEU A 182 10.90 -2.14 -12.17
N ILE A 183 12.19 -2.28 -12.44
CA ILE A 183 13.16 -1.19 -12.52
C ILE A 183 13.10 -0.59 -13.93
N LEU A 184 12.95 0.73 -14.00
CA LEU A 184 12.76 1.48 -15.24
C LEU A 184 14.07 2.09 -15.74
#